data_607817217b43bb0cd2f2a8beccd5d031
#
_entry.id   607817217b43bb0cd2f2a8beccd5d031
#
_cell.length_a   1.000
_cell.length_b   1.000
_cell.length_c   1.000
_cell.angle_alpha   90.00
_cell.angle_beta   90.00
_cell.angle_gamma   90.00
#
_symmetry.space_group_name_H-M   'P 1'
#
loop_
_entity.id
_entity.type
_entity.pdbx_description
1 polymer ?
#
loop_
_entity_poly.entity_id
_entity_poly.type
_entity_poly.pdbx_seq_one_letter_code
_entity_poly.pdbx_strand_id
1 'polypeptide(L)'
;ADSEEIVGLIQSKEEGAEIIIEPLYLDADAVKAPSLALENVRMEFARTGEIAISMYDDLKLAIKDRNRAHLQSIAQRDDQIDLLEAKTLEYLATIRQASLTEEEGFTHQQLMTAIVNLESLADLIETDLVNLANEYFIQDAIISDETRQLLLSLYEDVGNAVRLSIEAIQSDNPVKAETVFNM
;
A
#
# COMPACT_ATOMS: atom_id res chain seq x y z
N ALA A 1 -26.03 -30.73 -18.30
CA ALA A 1 -24.83 -30.05 -17.88
C ALA A 1 -24.80 -30.05 -16.37
N ASP A 2 -23.84 -30.79 -15.80
CA ASP A 2 -23.76 -31.02 -14.37
C ASP A 2 -23.32 -29.76 -13.63
N SER A 3 -23.88 -29.55 -12.44
CA SER A 3 -23.58 -28.40 -11.58
C SER A 3 -22.09 -28.27 -11.22
N GLU A 4 -21.34 -29.37 -11.28
CA GLU A 4 -19.88 -29.38 -11.07
C GLU A 4 -19.11 -28.73 -12.24
N GLU A 5 -19.60 -28.87 -13.46
CA GLU A 5 -18.98 -28.29 -14.68
C GLU A 5 -19.20 -26.77 -14.72
N ILE A 6 -20.32 -26.28 -14.19
CA ILE A 6 -20.62 -24.84 -14.08
C ILE A 6 -19.79 -24.21 -12.96
N VAL A 7 -19.59 -24.88 -11.82
CA VAL A 7 -18.75 -24.41 -10.71
C VAL A 7 -17.29 -24.34 -11.15
N GLY A 8 -16.79 -25.34 -11.90
CA GLY A 8 -15.43 -25.31 -12.46
C GLY A 8 -15.21 -24.19 -13.49
N LEU A 9 -16.23 -23.84 -14.29
CA LEU A 9 -16.18 -22.73 -15.24
C LEU A 9 -16.24 -21.34 -14.58
N ILE A 10 -16.89 -21.23 -13.43
CA ILE A 10 -16.96 -19.99 -12.65
C ILE A 10 -15.62 -19.78 -11.92
N GLN A 11 -15.05 -20.82 -11.31
CA GLN A 11 -13.73 -20.76 -10.65
C GLN A 11 -12.60 -20.47 -11.65
N SER A 12 -12.63 -21.07 -12.85
CA SER A 12 -11.59 -20.80 -13.88
C SER A 12 -11.70 -19.41 -14.53
N LYS A 13 -12.77 -18.66 -14.27
CA LYS A 13 -12.96 -17.28 -14.78
C LYS A 13 -12.51 -16.20 -13.81
N GLU A 14 -12.35 -16.54 -12.53
CA GLU A 14 -11.85 -15.61 -11.50
C GLU A 14 -10.33 -15.70 -11.30
N GLU A 15 -9.68 -16.82 -11.67
CA GLU A 15 -8.23 -17.02 -11.51
C GLU A 15 -7.35 -16.43 -12.64
N GLY A 16 -7.90 -15.61 -13.54
CA GLY A 16 -7.18 -15.12 -14.71
C GLY A 16 -7.43 -13.67 -15.11
N ALA A 17 -7.99 -12.84 -14.24
CA ALA A 17 -8.03 -11.41 -14.49
C ALA A 17 -6.61 -10.86 -14.27
N GLU A 18 -5.87 -10.62 -15.36
CA GLU A 18 -4.59 -9.92 -15.34
C GLU A 18 -4.80 -8.57 -14.65
N ILE A 19 -4.11 -8.34 -13.54
CA ILE A 19 -4.18 -7.06 -12.83
C ILE A 19 -3.43 -6.05 -13.68
N ILE A 20 -4.19 -5.22 -14.38
CA ILE A 20 -3.65 -4.15 -15.22
C ILE A 20 -3.69 -2.86 -14.40
N ILE A 21 -2.55 -2.46 -13.85
CA ILE A 21 -2.36 -1.15 -13.29
C ILE A 21 -1.11 -0.52 -13.92
N GLU A 22 -1.22 0.73 -14.33
CA GLU A 22 -0.10 1.47 -14.90
C GLU A 22 0.18 2.72 -14.05
N PRO A 23 1.45 3.13 -13.93
CA PRO A 23 1.78 4.40 -13.31
C PRO A 23 1.10 5.57 -14.03
N LEU A 24 0.66 6.55 -13.26
CA LEU A 24 0.01 7.75 -13.82
C LEU A 24 0.98 8.92 -13.97
N TYR A 25 2.00 8.97 -13.13
CA TYR A 25 2.88 10.15 -12.99
C TYR A 25 4.29 9.92 -13.56
N LEU A 26 4.70 8.67 -13.83
CA LEU A 26 6.07 8.35 -14.28
C LEU A 26 6.24 8.68 -15.77
N ASP A 27 6.56 9.94 -16.06
CA ASP A 27 6.78 10.42 -17.44
C ASP A 27 8.24 10.16 -17.87
N ALA A 28 8.42 9.36 -18.94
CA ALA A 28 9.73 9.03 -19.48
C ALA A 28 10.52 10.26 -19.99
N ASP A 29 9.82 11.31 -20.45
CA ASP A 29 10.48 12.53 -20.91
C ASP A 29 10.97 13.41 -19.75
N ALA A 30 10.36 13.32 -18.58
CA ALA A 30 10.75 14.06 -17.39
C ALA A 30 12.13 13.62 -16.84
N VAL A 31 12.63 12.44 -17.17
CA VAL A 31 13.95 11.93 -16.74
C VAL A 31 15.10 12.87 -17.12
N LYS A 32 14.92 13.67 -18.17
CA LYS A 32 15.89 14.70 -18.61
C LYS A 32 15.99 15.89 -17.62
N ALA A 33 15.03 16.01 -16.70
CA ALA A 33 14.97 17.03 -15.65
C ALA A 33 14.79 16.31 -14.29
N PRO A 34 15.90 15.88 -13.63
CA PRO A 34 15.83 15.02 -12.46
C PRO A 34 14.90 15.51 -11.34
N SER A 35 14.91 16.80 -11.04
CA SER A 35 14.02 17.38 -10.02
C SER A 35 12.55 17.15 -10.35
N LEU A 36 12.14 17.32 -11.63
CA LEU A 36 10.76 17.06 -12.08
C LEU A 36 10.44 15.57 -12.03
N ALA A 37 11.38 14.73 -12.44
CA ALA A 37 11.19 13.29 -12.40
C ALA A 37 11.04 12.76 -10.97
N LEU A 38 11.78 13.30 -10.01
CA LEU A 38 11.64 12.95 -8.58
C LEU A 38 10.30 13.44 -8.00
N GLU A 39 9.79 14.59 -8.46
CA GLU A 39 8.45 15.04 -8.08
C GLU A 39 7.37 14.11 -8.63
N ASN A 40 7.49 13.63 -9.86
CA ASN A 40 6.61 12.62 -10.42
C ASN A 40 6.61 11.32 -9.60
N VAL A 41 7.78 10.90 -9.09
CA VAL A 41 7.89 9.76 -8.17
C VAL A 41 7.15 10.02 -6.85
N ARG A 42 7.21 11.24 -6.28
CA ARG A 42 6.43 11.59 -5.09
C ARG A 42 4.93 11.45 -5.31
N MET A 43 4.45 11.88 -6.48
CA MET A 43 3.04 11.77 -6.84
C MET A 43 2.60 10.30 -7.00
N GLU A 44 3.42 9.46 -7.65
CA GLU A 44 3.13 8.03 -7.78
C GLU A 44 3.20 7.31 -6.42
N PHE A 45 4.16 7.66 -5.56
CA PHE A 45 4.23 7.18 -4.18
C PHE A 45 2.96 7.49 -3.39
N ALA A 46 2.45 8.73 -3.48
CA ALA A 46 1.23 9.12 -2.79
C ALA A 46 0.01 8.31 -3.27
N ARG A 47 -0.11 8.11 -4.59
CA ARG A 47 -1.16 7.28 -5.18
C ARG A 47 -1.08 5.81 -4.71
N THR A 48 0.12 5.24 -4.70
CA THR A 48 0.36 3.88 -4.18
C THR A 48 0.03 3.81 -2.69
N GLY A 49 0.36 4.84 -1.93
CA GLY A 49 0.01 4.99 -0.52
C GLY A 49 -1.50 5.01 -0.26
N GLU A 50 -2.30 5.64 -1.14
CA GLU A 50 -3.76 5.60 -1.05
C GLU A 50 -4.30 4.17 -1.21
N ILE A 51 -3.67 3.35 -2.05
CA ILE A 51 -4.05 1.94 -2.20
C ILE A 51 -3.76 1.19 -0.89
N ALA A 52 -2.58 1.33 -0.30
CA ALA A 52 -2.22 0.69 0.97
C ALA A 52 -3.15 1.12 2.12
N ILE A 53 -3.50 2.40 2.20
CA ILE A 53 -4.48 2.90 3.19
C ILE A 53 -5.85 2.25 2.97
N SER A 54 -6.27 2.07 1.72
CA SER A 54 -7.56 1.42 1.43
C SER A 54 -7.57 -0.05 1.87
N MET A 55 -6.44 -0.78 1.75
CA MET A 55 -6.30 -2.13 2.29
C MET A 55 -6.43 -2.14 3.82
N TYR A 56 -5.77 -1.20 4.48
CA TYR A 56 -5.85 -1.04 5.93
C TYR A 56 -7.27 -0.75 6.40
N ASP A 57 -7.99 0.14 5.72
CA ASP A 57 -9.38 0.47 6.06
C ASP A 57 -10.34 -0.71 5.82
N ASP A 58 -10.16 -1.49 4.75
CA ASP A 58 -10.95 -2.69 4.49
C ASP A 58 -10.71 -3.79 5.54
N LEU A 59 -9.47 -3.96 6.00
CA LEU A 59 -9.17 -4.87 7.11
C LEU A 59 -9.93 -4.47 8.39
N LYS A 60 -9.97 -3.17 8.71
CA LYS A 60 -10.75 -2.65 9.84
C LYS A 60 -12.23 -2.98 9.71
N LEU A 61 -12.80 -2.78 8.52
CA LEU A 61 -14.20 -3.10 8.24
C LEU A 61 -14.46 -4.60 8.34
N ALA A 62 -13.55 -5.44 7.80
CA ALA A 62 -13.65 -6.89 7.90
C ALA A 62 -13.73 -7.35 9.35
N ILE A 63 -12.86 -6.84 10.22
CA ILE A 63 -12.84 -7.19 11.66
C ILE A 63 -14.10 -6.68 12.38
N LYS A 64 -14.50 -5.44 12.11
CA LYS A 64 -15.66 -4.80 12.74
C LYS A 64 -16.96 -5.52 12.39
N ASP A 65 -17.18 -5.81 11.13
CA ASP A 65 -18.43 -6.36 10.60
C ASP A 65 -18.42 -7.89 10.52
N ARG A 66 -17.30 -8.52 10.88
CA ARG A 66 -17.03 -9.97 10.72
C ARG A 66 -17.32 -10.46 9.29
N ASN A 67 -16.98 -9.64 8.31
CA ASN A 67 -17.24 -9.91 6.89
C ASN A 67 -15.95 -10.22 6.14
N ARG A 68 -15.77 -11.49 5.77
CA ARG A 68 -14.60 -11.95 5.02
C ARG A 68 -14.50 -11.41 3.59
N ALA A 69 -15.60 -10.90 3.03
CA ALA A 69 -15.56 -10.35 1.67
C ALA A 69 -14.61 -9.15 1.56
N HIS A 70 -14.44 -8.36 2.63
CA HIS A 70 -13.47 -7.27 2.66
C HIS A 70 -12.01 -7.77 2.61
N LEU A 71 -11.72 -8.98 3.06
CA LEU A 71 -10.36 -9.54 3.01
C LEU A 71 -9.95 -9.96 1.60
N GLN A 72 -10.91 -10.35 0.75
CA GLN A 72 -10.62 -10.83 -0.61
C GLN A 72 -10.08 -9.74 -1.54
N SER A 73 -10.47 -8.48 -1.31
CA SER A 73 -10.02 -7.36 -2.12
C SER A 73 -8.61 -6.88 -1.75
N ILE A 74 -8.08 -7.31 -0.59
CA ILE A 74 -6.77 -6.88 -0.10
C ILE A 74 -5.65 -7.47 -0.97
N ALA A 75 -5.68 -8.76 -1.25
CA ALA A 75 -4.68 -9.42 -2.09
C ALA A 75 -4.57 -8.81 -3.49
N GLN A 76 -5.71 -8.45 -4.12
CA GLN A 76 -5.69 -7.79 -5.44
C GLN A 76 -5.04 -6.41 -5.41
N ARG A 77 -5.15 -5.68 -4.29
CA ARG A 77 -4.51 -4.37 -4.13
C ARG A 77 -3.03 -4.50 -3.81
N ASP A 78 -2.64 -5.55 -3.11
CA ASP A 78 -1.25 -5.88 -2.87
C ASP A 78 -0.54 -6.14 -4.20
N ASP A 79 -1.06 -6.99 -5.06
CA ASP A 79 -0.57 -7.19 -6.43
C ASP A 79 -0.44 -5.87 -7.23
N GLN A 80 -1.34 -4.90 -7.01
CA GLN A 80 -1.25 -3.57 -7.65
C GLN A 80 -0.08 -2.76 -7.09
N ILE A 81 0.16 -2.83 -5.78
CA ILE A 81 1.28 -2.13 -5.12
C ILE A 81 2.59 -2.69 -5.62
N ASP A 82 2.74 -4.02 -5.72
CA ASP A 82 3.92 -4.69 -6.25
C ASP A 82 4.28 -4.22 -7.66
N LEU A 83 3.27 -4.16 -8.55
CA LEU A 83 3.47 -3.67 -9.91
C LEU A 83 3.90 -2.20 -9.94
N LEU A 84 3.29 -1.35 -9.11
CA LEU A 84 3.65 0.06 -9.02
C LEU A 84 5.02 0.27 -8.37
N GLU A 85 5.39 -0.52 -7.36
CA GLU A 85 6.74 -0.53 -6.80
C GLU A 85 7.76 -0.84 -7.86
N ALA A 86 7.63 -1.99 -8.55
CA ALA A 86 8.58 -2.42 -9.57
C ALA A 86 8.77 -1.34 -10.66
N LYS A 87 7.68 -0.74 -11.15
CA LYS A 87 7.72 0.34 -12.15
C LYS A 87 8.38 1.61 -11.62
N THR A 88 8.12 1.96 -10.37
CA THR A 88 8.69 3.16 -9.75
C THR A 88 10.19 2.97 -9.49
N LEU A 89 10.63 1.80 -9.06
CA LEU A 89 12.05 1.48 -8.88
C LEU A 89 12.80 1.46 -10.23
N GLU A 90 12.19 0.94 -11.31
CA GLU A 90 12.74 1.01 -12.66
C GLU A 90 12.91 2.46 -13.13
N TYR A 91 11.93 3.30 -12.88
CA TYR A 91 11.98 4.72 -13.20
C TYR A 91 13.05 5.46 -12.40
N LEU A 92 13.16 5.20 -11.09
CA LEU A 92 14.22 5.73 -10.23
C LEU A 92 15.62 5.29 -10.73
N ALA A 93 15.77 4.02 -11.15
CA ALA A 93 17.03 3.54 -11.73
C ALA A 93 17.41 4.30 -13.02
N THR A 94 16.41 4.70 -13.81
CA THR A 94 16.62 5.53 -15.01
C THR A 94 17.05 6.96 -14.64
N ILE A 95 16.42 7.58 -13.64
CA ILE A 95 16.83 8.90 -13.11
C ILE A 95 18.27 8.87 -12.62
N ARG A 96 18.70 7.79 -11.98
CA ARG A 96 20.07 7.62 -11.46
C ARG A 96 21.15 7.67 -12.52
N GLN A 97 20.83 7.44 -13.79
CA GLN A 97 21.78 7.53 -14.90
C GLN A 97 22.09 8.98 -15.31
N ALA A 98 21.26 9.94 -14.88
CA ALA A 98 21.54 11.36 -15.08
C ALA A 98 22.56 11.89 -14.05
N SER A 99 23.11 13.07 -14.31
CA SER A 99 23.97 13.78 -13.36
C SER A 99 23.09 14.46 -12.32
N LEU A 100 22.95 13.84 -11.15
CA LEU A 100 22.19 14.38 -10.04
C LEU A 100 23.05 15.34 -9.20
N THR A 101 22.46 16.41 -8.72
CA THR A 101 23.00 17.21 -7.62
C THR A 101 23.03 16.39 -6.32
N GLU A 102 23.71 16.88 -5.30
CA GLU A 102 23.75 16.21 -3.98
C GLU A 102 22.34 16.10 -3.37
N GLU A 103 21.53 17.18 -3.47
CA GLU A 103 20.16 17.23 -3.00
C GLU A 103 19.25 16.25 -3.76
N GLU A 104 19.33 16.22 -5.08
CA GLU A 104 18.56 15.26 -5.90
C GLU A 104 18.96 13.81 -5.60
N GLY A 105 20.27 13.56 -5.39
CA GLY A 105 20.77 12.25 -5.01
C GLY A 105 20.24 11.78 -3.65
N PHE A 106 20.14 12.68 -2.69
CA PHE A 106 19.55 12.42 -1.37
C PHE A 106 18.04 12.14 -1.48
N THR A 107 17.31 12.98 -2.20
CA THR A 107 15.86 12.80 -2.45
C THR A 107 15.58 11.48 -3.17
N HIS A 108 16.39 11.13 -4.18
CA HIS A 108 16.31 9.85 -4.89
C HIS A 108 16.41 8.66 -3.92
N GLN A 109 17.39 8.68 -3.01
CA GLN A 109 17.59 7.60 -2.04
C GLN A 109 16.42 7.53 -1.03
N GLN A 110 15.91 8.66 -0.57
CA GLN A 110 14.76 8.70 0.33
C GLN A 110 13.51 8.10 -0.33
N LEU A 111 13.21 8.49 -1.57
CA LEU A 111 12.06 7.97 -2.31
C LEU A 111 12.19 6.47 -2.58
N MET A 112 13.37 5.99 -2.96
CA MET A 112 13.60 4.56 -3.12
C MET A 112 13.32 3.78 -1.83
N THR A 113 13.79 4.29 -0.67
CA THR A 113 13.53 3.67 0.63
C THR A 113 12.03 3.73 0.99
N ALA A 114 11.37 4.85 0.70
CA ALA A 114 9.96 5.03 1.00
C ALA A 114 9.06 4.06 0.21
N ILE A 115 9.35 3.86 -1.08
CA ILE A 115 8.61 2.93 -1.95
C ILE A 115 8.71 1.50 -1.42
N VAL A 116 9.93 1.02 -1.12
CA VAL A 116 10.15 -0.33 -0.57
C VAL A 116 9.46 -0.52 0.80
N ASN A 117 9.47 0.51 1.65
CA ASN A 117 8.78 0.43 2.93
C ASN A 117 7.25 0.43 2.78
N LEU A 118 6.72 1.08 1.74
CA LEU A 118 5.29 1.09 1.46
C LEU A 118 4.79 -0.28 0.98
N GLU A 119 5.53 -0.94 0.10
CA GLU A 119 5.27 -2.32 -0.30
C GLU A 119 5.35 -3.26 0.91
N SER A 120 6.41 -3.19 1.71
CA SER A 120 6.54 -4.01 2.93
C SER A 120 5.39 -3.79 3.93
N LEU A 121 4.79 -2.60 3.97
CA LEU A 121 3.58 -2.33 4.75
C LEU A 121 2.36 -3.05 4.15
N ALA A 122 2.21 -3.02 2.83
CA ALA A 122 1.10 -3.67 2.13
C ALA A 122 1.18 -5.19 2.29
N ASP A 123 2.37 -5.78 2.11
CA ASP A 123 2.65 -7.20 2.32
C ASP A 123 2.33 -7.65 3.77
N LEU A 124 2.67 -6.84 4.78
CA LEU A 124 2.30 -7.11 6.17
C LEU A 124 0.78 -7.09 6.39
N ILE A 125 0.05 -6.21 5.69
CA ILE A 125 -1.42 -6.16 5.77
C ILE A 125 -2.02 -7.41 5.11
N GLU A 126 -1.56 -7.76 3.90
CA GLU A 126 -2.06 -8.89 3.11
C GLU A 126 -1.77 -10.22 3.78
N THR A 127 -0.55 -10.45 4.26
CA THR A 127 -0.15 -11.72 4.86
C THR A 127 -0.50 -11.76 6.35
N ASP A 128 0.15 -11.00 7.19
CA ASP A 128 0.08 -11.18 8.65
C ASP A 128 -1.26 -10.75 9.23
N LEU A 129 -1.74 -9.56 8.88
CA LEU A 129 -2.97 -9.02 9.47
C LEU A 129 -4.23 -9.72 8.93
N VAL A 130 -4.26 -10.10 7.65
CA VAL A 130 -5.36 -10.88 7.07
C VAL A 130 -5.41 -12.28 7.68
N ASN A 131 -4.25 -12.94 7.89
CA ASN A 131 -4.21 -14.24 8.55
C ASN A 131 -4.71 -14.14 9.99
N LEU A 132 -4.29 -13.12 10.75
CA LEU A 132 -4.76 -12.87 12.11
C LEU A 132 -6.27 -12.63 12.16
N ALA A 133 -6.81 -11.86 11.21
CA ALA A 133 -8.26 -11.65 11.10
C ALA A 133 -9.02 -12.96 10.80
N ASN A 134 -8.49 -13.78 9.92
CA ASN A 134 -9.08 -15.10 9.61
C ASN A 134 -9.08 -16.02 10.84
N GLU A 135 -7.98 -16.07 11.59
CA GLU A 135 -7.91 -16.84 12.85
C GLU A 135 -8.93 -16.34 13.86
N TYR A 136 -9.06 -15.03 14.03
CA TYR A 136 -10.07 -14.42 14.90
C TYR A 136 -11.49 -14.84 14.52
N PHE A 137 -11.80 -14.92 13.22
CA PHE A 137 -13.11 -15.37 12.74
C PHE A 137 -13.34 -16.87 12.96
N ILE A 138 -12.32 -17.71 12.77
CA ILE A 138 -12.42 -19.16 12.94
C ILE A 138 -12.60 -19.53 14.42
N GLN A 139 -11.85 -18.89 15.30
CA GLN A 139 -11.88 -19.20 16.73
C GLN A 139 -13.11 -18.63 17.46
N ASP A 140 -13.92 -17.80 16.77
CA ASP A 140 -15.02 -17.05 17.36
C ASP A 140 -14.65 -16.38 18.71
N ALA A 141 -13.44 -15.82 18.74
CA ALA A 141 -12.82 -15.29 19.95
C ALA A 141 -13.68 -14.18 20.56
N ILE A 142 -13.96 -14.31 21.84
CA ILE A 142 -14.68 -13.29 22.62
C ILE A 142 -13.63 -12.47 23.36
N ILE A 143 -13.56 -11.18 23.03
CA ILE A 143 -12.72 -10.21 23.74
C ILE A 143 -13.61 -9.25 24.54
N SER A 144 -13.10 -8.76 25.69
CA SER A 144 -13.84 -7.76 26.48
C SER A 144 -14.01 -6.46 25.71
N ASP A 145 -15.01 -5.67 26.06
CA ASP A 145 -15.24 -4.37 25.43
C ASP A 145 -14.06 -3.41 25.63
N GLU A 146 -13.41 -3.47 26.79
CA GLU A 146 -12.20 -2.68 27.07
C GLU A 146 -11.04 -3.07 26.14
N THR A 147 -10.80 -4.37 25.95
CA THR A 147 -9.78 -4.86 25.01
C THR A 147 -10.10 -4.44 23.58
N ARG A 148 -11.38 -4.53 23.19
CA ARG A 148 -11.84 -4.10 21.87
C ARG A 148 -11.60 -2.61 21.65
N GLN A 149 -11.93 -1.76 22.61
CA GLN A 149 -11.72 -0.33 22.52
C GLN A 149 -10.23 0.02 22.43
N LEU A 150 -9.37 -0.65 23.22
CA LEU A 150 -7.94 -0.46 23.18
C LEU A 150 -7.35 -0.84 21.80
N LEU A 151 -7.76 -1.98 21.24
CA LEU A 151 -7.33 -2.41 19.90
C LEU A 151 -7.78 -1.45 18.81
N LEU A 152 -9.02 -0.94 18.88
CA LEU A 152 -9.52 0.04 17.93
C LEU A 152 -8.75 1.36 18.02
N SER A 153 -8.44 1.83 19.23
CA SER A 153 -7.63 3.05 19.41
C SER A 153 -6.24 2.87 18.82
N LEU A 154 -5.55 1.76 19.12
CA LEU A 154 -4.24 1.46 18.55
C LEU A 154 -4.30 1.39 17.01
N TYR A 155 -5.35 0.78 16.47
CA TYR A 155 -5.55 0.70 15.03
C TYR A 155 -5.71 2.09 14.38
N GLU A 156 -6.48 2.98 15.01
CA GLU A 156 -6.65 4.37 14.57
C GLU A 156 -5.33 5.15 14.61
N ASP A 157 -4.56 5.00 15.69
CA ASP A 157 -3.28 5.70 15.87
C ASP A 157 -2.27 5.26 14.81
N VAL A 158 -2.14 3.96 14.56
CA VAL A 158 -1.28 3.41 13.50
C VAL A 158 -1.73 3.89 12.11
N GLY A 159 -3.02 3.82 11.81
CA GLY A 159 -3.56 4.30 10.53
C GLY A 159 -3.30 5.78 10.30
N ASN A 160 -3.42 6.61 11.34
CA ASN A 160 -3.10 8.04 11.28
C ASN A 160 -1.60 8.29 11.05
N ALA A 161 -0.73 7.53 11.72
CA ALA A 161 0.71 7.61 11.51
C ALA A 161 1.10 7.28 10.06
N VAL A 162 0.51 6.22 9.48
CA VAL A 162 0.73 5.83 8.07
C VAL A 162 0.28 6.94 7.12
N ARG A 163 -0.95 7.48 7.29
CA ARG A 163 -1.46 8.58 6.45
C ARG A 163 -0.57 9.82 6.50
N LEU A 164 -0.19 10.24 7.71
CA LEU A 164 0.70 11.39 7.89
C LEU A 164 2.09 11.16 7.30
N SER A 165 2.62 9.93 7.35
CA SER A 165 3.89 9.57 6.73
C SER A 165 3.82 9.72 5.20
N ILE A 166 2.76 9.21 4.58
CA ILE A 166 2.54 9.33 3.13
C ILE A 166 2.41 10.81 2.74
N GLU A 167 1.62 11.60 3.47
CA GLU A 167 1.46 13.02 3.23
C GLU A 167 2.77 13.82 3.44
N ALA A 168 3.60 13.44 4.42
CA ALA A 168 4.89 14.08 4.67
C ALA A 168 5.84 13.89 3.49
N ILE A 169 5.91 12.68 2.94
CA ILE A 169 6.75 12.35 1.79
C ILE A 169 6.20 13.02 0.53
N GLN A 170 4.90 12.95 0.29
CA GLN A 170 4.25 13.58 -0.87
C GLN A 170 4.51 15.09 -0.92
N SER A 171 4.37 15.78 0.21
CA SER A 171 4.49 17.24 0.29
C SER A 171 5.91 17.73 0.59
N ASP A 172 6.87 16.83 0.70
CA ASP A 172 8.24 17.12 1.14
C ASP A 172 8.27 18.00 2.40
N ASN A 173 7.44 17.66 3.39
CA ASN A 173 7.20 18.51 4.55
C ASN A 173 7.81 17.91 5.82
N PRO A 174 8.98 18.43 6.26
CA PRO A 174 9.66 17.94 7.46
C PRO A 174 8.86 18.13 8.75
N VAL A 175 7.98 19.14 8.81
CA VAL A 175 7.13 19.37 10.00
C VAL A 175 6.09 18.25 10.15
N LYS A 176 5.53 17.79 9.04
CA LYS A 176 4.64 16.61 9.07
C LYS A 176 5.39 15.35 9.50
N ALA A 177 6.60 15.14 8.98
CA ALA A 177 7.45 14.02 9.38
C ALA A 177 7.78 14.06 10.89
N GLU A 178 8.10 15.21 11.44
CA GLU A 178 8.33 15.39 12.88
C GLU A 178 7.06 15.08 13.70
N THR A 179 5.88 15.43 13.19
CA THR A 179 4.61 15.11 13.85
C THR A 179 4.43 13.59 14.00
N VAL A 180 4.73 12.83 12.94
CA VAL A 180 4.68 11.34 12.99
C VAL A 180 5.64 10.79 14.03
N PHE A 181 6.85 11.36 14.10
CA PHE A 181 7.88 10.89 15.03
C PHE A 181 7.51 11.09 16.50
N ASN A 182 6.61 12.03 16.80
CA ASN A 182 6.16 12.39 18.15
C ASN A 182 4.80 11.76 18.52
N MET A 183 4.21 10.91 17.67
CA MET A 183 2.99 10.13 17.95
C MET A 183 3.30 8.90 18.79
#